data_37a6fe3f1d3560c605434116a4e8177f
#
_entry.id   37a6fe3f1d3560c605434116a4e8177f
#
_cell.length_a   1.000
_cell.length_b   1.000
_cell.length_c   1.000
_cell.angle_alpha   90.00
_cell.angle_beta   90.00
_cell.angle_gamma   90.00
#
_symmetry.space_group_name_H-M   'P 1'
#
loop_
_entity.id
_entity.type
_entity.pdbx_description
1 polymer ?
#
loop_
_entity_poly.entity_id
_entity_poly.type
_entity_poly.pdbx_seq_one_letter_code
_entity_poly.pdbx_strand_id
1 'polypeptide(L)' 'QETMASAIRNIMESFGVGMEKAMDTLKIPPEQRSVYASLVRRM' A
#
# COMPACT_ATOMS: atom_id res chain seq x y z
N GLN A 1 14.96 6.41 -2.87
CA GLN A 1 13.96 6.10 -3.90
C GLN A 1 12.70 5.52 -3.29
N GLU A 2 11.57 6.08 -3.63
CA GLU A 2 10.30 5.59 -3.09
C GLU A 2 9.80 4.41 -3.92
N THR A 3 9.29 3.41 -3.22
CA THR A 3 8.67 2.26 -3.86
C THR A 3 7.16 2.34 -3.71
N MET A 4 6.44 1.49 -4.44
CA MET A 4 4.99 1.44 -4.29
C MET A 4 4.60 1.03 -2.86
N ALA A 5 5.35 0.11 -2.27
CA ALA A 5 5.09 -0.29 -0.89
C ALA A 5 5.25 0.90 0.06
N SER A 6 6.26 1.72 -0.18
CA SER A 6 6.50 2.91 0.62
C SER A 6 5.33 3.89 0.48
N ALA A 7 4.82 4.06 -0.74
CA ALA A 7 3.68 4.94 -0.99
C ALA A 7 2.44 4.45 -0.27
N ILE A 8 2.20 3.15 -0.30
CA ILE A 8 1.05 2.56 0.38
C ILE A 8 1.13 2.85 1.88
N ARG A 9 2.28 2.61 2.46
CA ARG A 9 2.47 2.84 3.89
C ARG A 9 2.28 4.32 4.24
N ASN A 10 2.78 5.18 3.38
CA ASN A 10 2.66 6.62 3.57
C ASN A 10 1.19 7.04 3.62
N ILE A 11 0.38 6.52 2.72
CA ILE A 11 -1.05 6.82 2.68
C ILE A 11 -1.74 6.30 3.94
N MET A 12 -1.38 5.08 4.36
CA MET A 12 -1.95 4.51 5.57
C MET A 12 -1.72 5.40 6.78
N GLU A 13 -0.52 5.92 6.91
CA GLU A 13 -0.16 6.78 8.04
C GLU A 13 -0.77 8.17 7.92
N SER A 14 -0.74 8.72 6.72
CA SER A 14 -1.22 10.09 6.50
C SER A 14 -2.73 10.21 6.67
N PHE A 15 -3.47 9.22 6.20
CA PHE A 15 -4.93 9.26 6.24
C PHE A 15 -5.53 8.40 7.33
N GLY A 16 -4.71 7.62 8.02
CA GLY A 16 -5.21 6.72 9.05
C GLY A 16 -6.12 5.64 8.50
N VAL A 17 -5.82 5.13 7.32
CA VAL A 17 -6.64 4.10 6.68
C VAL A 17 -5.91 2.77 6.66
N GLY A 18 -6.66 1.70 6.39
CA GLY A 18 -6.07 0.37 6.28
C GLY A 18 -5.37 0.17 4.95
N MET A 19 -4.69 -0.97 4.85
CA MET A 19 -3.91 -1.29 3.66
C MET A 19 -4.77 -1.37 2.41
N GLU A 20 -5.93 -2.02 2.50
CA GLU A 20 -6.82 -2.14 1.35
C GLU A 20 -7.28 -0.79 0.86
N LYS A 21 -7.61 0.10 1.78
CA LYS A 21 -8.05 1.43 1.42
C LYS A 21 -6.92 2.20 0.74
N ALA A 22 -5.71 2.06 1.26
CA ALA A 22 -4.55 2.71 0.67
C ALA A 22 -4.31 2.22 -0.76
N MET A 23 -4.41 0.90 -0.96
CA MET A 23 -4.23 0.33 -2.29
C MET A 23 -5.32 0.76 -3.25
N ASP A 24 -6.54 0.88 -2.74
CA ASP A 24 -7.65 1.36 -3.55
C ASP A 24 -7.42 2.80 -3.99
N THR A 25 -6.92 3.62 -3.10
CA THR A 25 -6.57 5.00 -3.39
C THR A 25 -5.55 5.10 -4.51
N LEU A 26 -4.59 4.17 -4.52
CA LEU A 26 -3.55 4.12 -5.54
C LEU A 26 -3.98 3.33 -6.78
N LYS A 27 -5.18 2.78 -6.77
CA LYS A 27 -5.73 2.01 -7.89
C LYS A 27 -4.87 0.82 -8.28
N ILE A 28 -4.38 0.12 -7.27
CA ILE A 28 -3.54 -1.04 -7.49
C ILE A 28 -4.41 -2.21 -7.93
N PRO A 29 -4.05 -2.92 -9.02
CA PRO A 29 -4.85 -4.07 -9.48
C PRO A 29 -4.94 -5.15 -8.41
N PRO A 30 -6.08 -5.87 -8.34
CA PRO A 30 -6.25 -6.88 -7.30
C PRO A 30 -5.18 -7.97 -7.31
N GLU A 31 -4.70 -8.34 -8.50
CA GLU A 31 -3.69 -9.39 -8.61
C GLU A 31 -2.35 -8.98 -8.03
N GLN A 32 -2.11 -7.69 -7.86
CA GLN A 32 -0.84 -7.21 -7.30
C GLN A 32 -0.95 -6.81 -5.84
N ARG A 33 -2.17 -6.78 -5.31
CA ARG A 33 -2.36 -6.32 -3.93
C ARG A 33 -1.68 -7.22 -2.91
N SER A 34 -1.73 -8.54 -3.12
CA SER A 34 -1.09 -9.44 -2.18
C SER A 34 0.43 -9.30 -2.19
N VAL A 35 1.00 -9.00 -3.36
CA VAL A 35 2.43 -8.77 -3.46
C VAL A 35 2.83 -7.54 -2.67
N TYR A 36 2.13 -6.44 -2.88
CA TYR A 36 2.44 -5.20 -2.17
C TYR A 36 2.12 -5.29 -0.69
N ALA A 37 1.07 -6.01 -0.33
CA ALA A 37 0.75 -6.22 1.08
C ALA A 37 1.91 -6.91 1.80
N SER A 38 2.50 -7.89 1.15
CA SER A 38 3.65 -8.60 1.70
C SER A 38 4.83 -7.66 1.88
N LEU A 39 5.07 -6.82 0.87
CA LEU A 39 6.19 -5.87 0.92
C LEU A 39 5.99 -4.84 2.03
N VAL A 40 4.77 -4.34 2.18
CA VAL A 40 4.48 -3.37 3.24
C VAL A 40 4.69 -3.97 4.62
N ARG A 41 4.32 -5.24 4.80
CA ARG A 41 4.49 -5.90 6.08
C ARG A 41 5.93 -6.10 6.47
N ARG A 42 6.82 -6.14 5.49
CA ARG A 42 8.25 -6.30 5.73
C ARG A 42 8.95 -5.00 6.12
N MET A 43 8.28 -3.91 5.96
CA MET A 43 8.88 -2.59 6.25
C MET A 43 8.87 -2.26 7.75
#